data_c4a80f6910a86934ec77f546ef61fe21
#
_entry.id   c4a80f6910a86934ec77f546ef61fe21
#
_cell.length_a   1.000
_cell.length_b   1.000
_cell.length_c   1.000
_cell.angle_alpha   90.00
_cell.angle_beta   90.00
_cell.angle_gamma   90.00
#
_symmetry.space_group_name_H-M   'P 1'
#
loop_
_entity.id
_entity.type
_entity.pdbx_description
1 polymer ?
#
loop_
_entity_poly.entity_id
_entity_poly.type
_entity_poly.pdbx_seq_one_letter_code
_entity_poly.pdbx_strand_id
1 'polypeptide(L)'
;MKKLIPILALLMSIPFASAVEIQGVKVPPSVQVNGQTLPLNGAGLRTFSLLMVPIKIYVAAFYAPGPLKSEADVLASPGPLEFSFTFLRAVGASDVTKAWAGQFANSGSYTYPGYQKDRDAFIGMFGALQSGGVEMVRFVGTDTQVFDQGTLKGTIAGRDFQQAFLSMWFGSNPVSPDLKSALLGN
;
A
#
# COMPACT_ATOMS: atom_id res chain seq x y z
N MET A 1 -10.24 -45.45 -42.63
CA MET A 1 -10.93 -44.14 -42.59
C MET A 1 -10.59 -43.55 -41.21
N LYS A 2 -9.63 -42.58 -41.15
CA LYS A 2 -9.19 -41.94 -39.88
C LYS A 2 -10.08 -40.73 -39.67
N LYS A 3 -10.86 -40.69 -38.56
CA LYS A 3 -11.67 -39.56 -38.16
C LYS A 3 -10.78 -38.50 -37.52
N LEU A 4 -10.61 -37.36 -38.15
CA LEU A 4 -10.02 -36.17 -37.54
C LEU A 4 -11.04 -35.58 -36.52
N ILE A 5 -10.67 -35.49 -35.28
CA ILE A 5 -11.39 -34.76 -34.24
C ILE A 5 -10.86 -33.32 -34.25
N PRO A 6 -11.68 -32.29 -34.50
CA PRO A 6 -11.21 -30.91 -34.40
C PRO A 6 -11.03 -30.54 -32.92
N ILE A 7 -9.78 -30.18 -32.53
CA ILE A 7 -9.48 -29.56 -31.23
C ILE A 7 -10.01 -28.14 -31.30
N LEU A 8 -11.13 -27.88 -30.62
CA LEU A 8 -11.67 -26.55 -30.42
C LEU A 8 -10.82 -25.84 -29.34
N ALA A 9 -9.88 -25.00 -29.77
CA ALA A 9 -9.12 -24.17 -28.85
C ALA A 9 -10.03 -23.10 -28.23
N LEU A 10 -10.42 -23.28 -26.96
CA LEU A 10 -11.17 -22.33 -26.18
C LEU A 10 -10.21 -21.15 -25.83
N LEU A 11 -10.30 -20.07 -26.59
CA LEU A 11 -9.64 -18.80 -26.27
C LEU A 11 -10.32 -18.22 -25.02
N MET A 12 -9.72 -18.46 -23.84
CA MET A 12 -10.09 -17.75 -22.62
C MET A 12 -9.64 -16.29 -22.77
N SER A 13 -10.57 -15.40 -23.07
CA SER A 13 -10.37 -13.95 -22.94
C SER A 13 -10.22 -13.61 -21.45
N ILE A 14 -9.00 -13.34 -21.01
CA ILE A 14 -8.72 -12.78 -19.68
C ILE A 14 -9.22 -11.33 -19.73
N PRO A 15 -10.22 -10.94 -18.91
CA PRO A 15 -10.62 -9.54 -18.84
C PRO A 15 -9.43 -8.74 -18.29
N PHE A 16 -8.88 -7.82 -19.11
CA PHE A 16 -7.95 -6.82 -18.63
C PHE A 16 -8.71 -5.88 -17.69
N ALA A 17 -8.47 -5.97 -16.39
CA ALA A 17 -8.96 -4.98 -15.45
C ALA A 17 -8.40 -3.61 -15.88
N SER A 18 -9.28 -2.64 -16.09
CA SER A 18 -8.88 -1.29 -16.49
C SER A 18 -8.18 -0.59 -15.32
N ALA A 19 -7.16 0.21 -15.63
CA ALA A 19 -6.53 1.07 -14.63
C ALA A 19 -7.57 2.05 -14.04
N VAL A 20 -7.58 2.20 -12.74
CA VAL A 20 -8.41 3.21 -12.06
C VAL A 20 -7.64 4.54 -12.09
N GLU A 21 -8.33 5.64 -12.41
CA GLU A 21 -7.72 6.98 -12.37
C GLU A 21 -8.30 7.79 -11.21
N ILE A 22 -7.41 8.28 -10.34
CA ILE A 22 -7.77 9.11 -9.17
C ILE A 22 -6.91 10.36 -9.20
N GLN A 23 -7.51 11.54 -9.32
CA GLN A 23 -6.81 12.84 -9.35
C GLN A 23 -5.69 12.90 -10.41
N GLY A 24 -5.90 12.32 -11.58
CA GLY A 24 -4.89 12.26 -12.65
C GLY A 24 -3.82 11.17 -12.47
N VAL A 25 -3.84 10.43 -11.35
CA VAL A 25 -2.95 9.29 -11.12
C VAL A 25 -3.59 8.03 -11.68
N LYS A 26 -2.91 7.39 -12.62
CA LYS A 26 -3.29 6.08 -13.16
C LYS A 26 -2.78 4.99 -12.22
N VAL A 27 -3.71 4.32 -11.53
CA VAL A 27 -3.42 3.22 -10.62
C VAL A 27 -3.43 1.92 -11.43
N PRO A 28 -2.32 1.15 -11.49
CA PRO A 28 -2.28 -0.12 -12.19
C PRO A 28 -3.29 -1.12 -11.62
N PRO A 29 -3.92 -1.97 -12.46
CA PRO A 29 -4.86 -2.99 -11.98
C PRO A 29 -4.17 -4.13 -11.24
N SER A 30 -2.85 -4.27 -11.38
CA SER A 30 -2.03 -5.24 -10.66
C SER A 30 -0.56 -4.82 -10.65
N VAL A 31 0.20 -5.40 -9.73
CA VAL A 31 1.67 -5.24 -9.63
C VAL A 31 2.35 -6.60 -9.55
N GLN A 32 3.68 -6.62 -9.77
CA GLN A 32 4.50 -7.83 -9.62
C GLN A 32 5.34 -7.73 -8.35
N VAL A 33 5.20 -8.70 -7.47
CA VAL A 33 6.02 -8.82 -6.27
C VAL A 33 6.62 -10.23 -6.21
N ASN A 34 7.92 -10.35 -6.30
CA ASN A 34 8.64 -11.64 -6.27
C ASN A 34 8.05 -12.69 -7.24
N GLY A 35 7.71 -12.28 -8.46
CA GLY A 35 7.15 -13.17 -9.49
C GLY A 35 5.66 -13.49 -9.33
N GLN A 36 5.01 -12.99 -8.27
CA GLN A 36 3.58 -13.14 -8.07
C GLN A 36 2.84 -11.88 -8.53
N THR A 37 1.79 -12.05 -9.31
CA THR A 37 0.87 -10.95 -9.69
C THR A 37 -0.10 -10.68 -8.53
N LEU A 38 -0.07 -9.46 -8.02
CA LEU A 38 -1.01 -8.98 -7.00
C LEU A 38 -2.04 -8.07 -7.67
N PRO A 39 -3.31 -8.44 -7.72
CA PRO A 39 -4.36 -7.54 -8.16
C PRO A 39 -4.55 -6.37 -7.20
N LEU A 40 -5.07 -5.26 -7.72
CA LEU A 40 -5.48 -4.12 -6.92
C LEU A 40 -6.63 -4.53 -5.98
N ASN A 41 -6.41 -4.41 -4.68
CA ASN A 41 -7.45 -4.60 -3.67
C ASN A 41 -8.34 -3.35 -3.55
N GLY A 42 -7.71 -2.18 -3.54
CA GLY A 42 -8.39 -0.90 -3.52
C GLY A 42 -7.42 0.28 -3.63
N ALA A 43 -7.96 1.45 -3.97
CA ALA A 43 -7.20 2.69 -4.05
C ALA A 43 -8.04 3.87 -3.62
N GLY A 44 -7.40 4.89 -3.04
CA GLY A 44 -8.10 6.07 -2.56
C GLY A 44 -7.21 7.30 -2.41
N LEU A 45 -7.85 8.45 -2.27
CA LEU A 45 -7.21 9.75 -2.07
C LEU A 45 -7.01 10.02 -0.58
N ARG A 46 -5.80 10.39 -0.20
CA ARG A 46 -5.52 10.98 1.12
C ARG A 46 -5.67 12.50 1.05
N THR A 47 -6.58 13.02 1.84
CA THR A 47 -6.71 14.46 2.08
C THR A 47 -6.33 14.80 3.52
N PHE A 48 -5.82 15.99 3.74
CA PHE A 48 -5.57 16.59 5.04
C PHE A 48 -6.30 17.92 5.10
N SER A 49 -7.06 18.17 6.17
CA SER A 49 -7.76 19.45 6.32
C SER A 49 -6.90 20.42 7.12
N LEU A 50 -6.55 21.55 6.49
CA LEU A 50 -5.91 22.67 7.15
C LEU A 50 -6.86 23.85 7.14
N LEU A 51 -7.25 24.35 8.30
CA LEU A 51 -8.21 25.48 8.45
C LEU A 51 -9.48 25.28 7.59
N MET A 52 -10.05 24.05 7.61
CA MET A 52 -11.23 23.63 6.84
C MET A 52 -11.02 23.53 5.33
N VAL A 53 -9.80 23.75 4.83
CA VAL A 53 -9.46 23.56 3.41
C VAL A 53 -8.90 22.16 3.21
N PRO A 54 -9.53 21.31 2.37
CA PRO A 54 -9.03 19.97 2.06
C PRO A 54 -7.80 20.05 1.15
N ILE A 55 -6.67 19.55 1.62
CA ILE A 55 -5.42 19.48 0.87
C ILE A 55 -5.23 18.03 0.43
N LYS A 56 -5.14 17.80 -0.89
CA LYS A 56 -4.85 16.49 -1.47
C LYS A 56 -3.37 16.18 -1.32
N ILE A 57 -3.02 15.07 -0.68
CA ILE A 57 -1.63 14.72 -0.37
C ILE A 57 -1.10 13.66 -1.33
N TYR A 58 -1.76 12.50 -1.39
CA TYR A 58 -1.36 11.39 -2.25
C TYR A 58 -2.56 10.51 -2.62
N VAL A 59 -2.38 9.74 -3.67
CA VAL A 59 -3.21 8.57 -3.99
C VAL A 59 -2.50 7.35 -3.43
N ALA A 60 -3.19 6.59 -2.58
CA ALA A 60 -2.72 5.29 -2.10
C ALA A 60 -3.38 4.17 -2.89
N ALA A 61 -2.62 3.13 -3.22
CA ALA A 61 -3.10 1.88 -3.78
C ALA A 61 -2.61 0.72 -2.92
N PHE A 62 -3.46 -0.26 -2.69
CA PHE A 62 -3.17 -1.46 -1.93
C PHE A 62 -3.39 -2.69 -2.80
N TYR A 63 -2.38 -3.57 -2.86
CA TYR A 63 -2.36 -4.76 -3.68
C TYR A 63 -2.21 -6.00 -2.80
N ALA A 64 -2.97 -7.05 -3.11
CA ALA A 64 -3.01 -8.28 -2.33
C ALA A 64 -3.25 -9.49 -3.24
N PRO A 65 -2.91 -10.73 -2.82
CA PRO A 65 -3.12 -11.94 -3.63
C PRO A 65 -4.59 -12.32 -3.84
N GLY A 66 -5.51 -11.70 -3.09
CA GLY A 66 -6.95 -11.90 -3.20
C GLY A 66 -7.70 -10.78 -2.47
N PRO A 67 -9.04 -10.74 -2.56
CA PRO A 67 -9.84 -9.70 -1.94
C PRO A 67 -9.69 -9.71 -0.41
N LEU A 68 -9.29 -8.56 0.17
CA LEU A 68 -9.20 -8.31 1.61
C LEU A 68 -10.20 -7.21 1.95
N LYS A 69 -11.26 -7.54 2.71
CA LYS A 69 -12.40 -6.66 2.95
C LYS A 69 -12.47 -6.12 4.37
N SER A 70 -11.64 -6.63 5.25
CA SER A 70 -11.61 -6.24 6.66
C SER A 70 -10.17 -6.13 7.17
N GLU A 71 -10.00 -5.46 8.33
CA GLU A 71 -8.73 -5.44 9.07
C GLU A 71 -8.25 -6.88 9.37
N ALA A 72 -9.16 -7.74 9.81
CA ALA A 72 -8.82 -9.12 10.13
C ALA A 72 -8.27 -9.88 8.92
N ASP A 73 -8.84 -9.69 7.72
CA ASP A 73 -8.35 -10.31 6.49
C ASP A 73 -6.93 -9.82 6.17
N VAL A 74 -6.68 -8.50 6.31
CA VAL A 74 -5.38 -7.89 6.03
C VAL A 74 -4.33 -8.41 7.01
N LEU A 75 -4.61 -8.41 8.31
CA LEU A 75 -3.67 -8.85 9.35
C LEU A 75 -3.42 -10.35 9.31
N ALA A 76 -4.39 -11.15 8.85
CA ALA A 76 -4.23 -12.60 8.69
C ALA A 76 -3.56 -12.99 7.37
N SER A 77 -3.46 -12.07 6.40
CA SER A 77 -2.89 -12.38 5.09
C SER A 77 -1.43 -12.84 5.21
N PRO A 78 -1.06 -13.97 4.58
CA PRO A 78 0.34 -14.40 4.55
C PRO A 78 1.19 -13.54 3.60
N GLY A 79 0.57 -12.66 2.82
CA GLY A 79 1.21 -11.86 1.78
C GLY A 79 1.51 -12.65 0.49
N PRO A 80 2.34 -12.08 -0.42
CA PRO A 80 2.89 -10.73 -0.31
C PRO A 80 1.81 -9.64 -0.43
N LEU A 81 2.10 -8.47 0.14
CA LEU A 81 1.24 -7.29 0.02
C LEU A 81 2.07 -6.10 -0.47
N GLU A 82 1.44 -5.13 -1.13
CA GLU A 82 2.11 -3.88 -1.50
C GLU A 82 1.20 -2.68 -1.28
N PHE A 83 1.78 -1.63 -0.68
CA PHE A 83 1.27 -0.28 -0.74
C PHE A 83 2.09 0.54 -1.74
N SER A 84 1.40 1.36 -2.53
CA SER A 84 1.99 2.39 -3.36
C SER A 84 1.36 3.74 -3.05
N PHE A 85 2.18 4.78 -2.88
CA PHE A 85 1.75 6.14 -2.58
C PHE A 85 2.28 7.07 -3.65
N THR A 86 1.39 7.60 -4.49
CA THR A 86 1.75 8.61 -5.50
C THR A 86 1.41 9.99 -4.97
N PHE A 87 2.43 10.82 -4.72
CA PHE A 87 2.27 12.14 -4.13
C PHE A 87 1.77 13.16 -5.15
N LEU A 88 0.74 13.92 -4.78
CA LEU A 88 0.14 14.96 -5.62
C LEU A 88 0.81 16.32 -5.44
N ARG A 89 1.72 16.43 -4.48
CA ARG A 89 2.47 17.64 -4.14
C ARG A 89 3.82 17.30 -3.53
N ALA A 90 4.74 18.24 -3.58
CA ALA A 90 6.00 18.12 -2.87
C ALA A 90 5.77 18.24 -1.35
N VAL A 91 6.52 17.45 -0.56
CA VAL A 91 6.50 17.46 0.90
C VAL A 91 7.95 17.48 1.38
N GLY A 92 8.29 18.45 2.24
CA GLY A 92 9.64 18.57 2.79
C GLY A 92 10.00 17.40 3.73
N ALA A 93 11.27 17.02 3.80
CA ALA A 93 11.74 15.89 4.62
C ALA A 93 11.29 15.98 6.09
N SER A 94 11.37 17.16 6.70
CA SER A 94 10.90 17.37 8.08
C SER A 94 9.40 17.08 8.26
N ASP A 95 8.58 17.46 7.27
CA ASP A 95 7.13 17.23 7.34
C ASP A 95 6.79 15.76 7.09
N VAL A 96 7.54 15.07 6.22
CA VAL A 96 7.45 13.61 6.04
C VAL A 96 7.75 12.88 7.33
N THR A 97 8.88 13.22 7.99
CA THR A 97 9.27 12.66 9.30
C THR A 97 8.17 12.86 10.35
N LYS A 98 7.66 14.10 10.47
CA LYS A 98 6.59 14.43 11.42
C LYS A 98 5.30 13.67 11.12
N ALA A 99 4.93 13.55 9.83
CA ALA A 99 3.74 12.83 9.40
C ALA A 99 3.81 11.35 9.79
N TRP A 100 4.92 10.66 9.50
CA TRP A 100 5.12 9.28 9.89
C TRP A 100 5.13 9.10 11.41
N ALA A 101 5.90 9.93 12.15
CA ALA A 101 5.95 9.88 13.60
C ALA A 101 4.57 10.08 14.23
N GLY A 102 3.81 11.07 13.76
CA GLY A 102 2.44 11.32 14.20
C GLY A 102 1.51 10.17 13.89
N GLN A 103 1.67 9.52 12.72
CA GLN A 103 0.81 8.39 12.33
C GLN A 103 1.07 7.16 13.21
N PHE A 104 2.33 6.83 13.46
CA PHE A 104 2.69 5.75 14.39
C PHE A 104 2.20 6.03 15.83
N ALA A 105 2.26 7.29 16.28
CA ALA A 105 1.75 7.66 17.60
C ALA A 105 0.23 7.55 17.70
N ASN A 106 -0.51 7.94 16.65
CA ASN A 106 -1.97 7.92 16.62
C ASN A 106 -2.55 6.50 16.49
N SER A 107 -1.88 5.62 15.76
CA SER A 107 -2.30 4.23 15.61
C SER A 107 -2.07 3.38 16.86
N GLY A 108 -1.33 3.86 17.79
CA GLY A 108 -1.08 3.60 19.23
C GLY A 108 -1.30 2.22 19.87
N SER A 109 -1.92 1.29 19.15
CA SER A 109 -2.39 0.03 19.75
C SER A 109 -1.42 -1.13 19.59
N TYR A 110 -0.37 -0.97 18.76
CA TYR A 110 0.55 -2.07 18.46
C TYR A 110 1.96 -1.72 18.90
N THR A 111 2.38 -2.26 20.04
CA THR A 111 3.75 -2.14 20.55
C THR A 111 4.34 -3.52 20.81
N TYR A 112 5.63 -3.68 20.56
CA TYR A 112 6.38 -4.91 20.78
C TYR A 112 7.83 -4.57 21.21
N PRO A 113 8.59 -5.51 21.77
CA PRO A 113 10.00 -5.29 22.08
C PRO A 113 10.79 -4.89 20.81
N GLY A 114 11.41 -3.70 20.82
CA GLY A 114 12.13 -3.16 19.66
C GLY A 114 11.32 -2.22 18.75
N TYR A 115 10.02 -2.03 18.99
CA TYR A 115 9.14 -1.18 18.17
C TYR A 115 9.72 0.21 17.88
N GLN A 116 10.26 0.89 18.88
CA GLN A 116 10.81 2.24 18.70
C GLN A 116 11.98 2.26 17.71
N LYS A 117 12.87 1.27 17.81
CA LYS A 117 14.02 1.13 16.91
C LYS A 117 13.56 0.92 15.47
N ASP A 118 12.58 0.02 15.26
CA ASP A 118 12.10 -0.33 13.93
C ASP A 118 11.30 0.82 13.31
N ARG A 119 10.47 1.51 14.11
CA ARG A 119 9.78 2.74 13.72
C ARG A 119 10.77 3.83 13.27
N ASP A 120 11.79 4.09 14.06
CA ASP A 120 12.78 5.15 13.78
C ASP A 120 13.61 4.79 12.54
N ALA A 121 13.97 3.51 12.37
CA ALA A 121 14.62 3.01 11.17
C ALA A 121 13.72 3.20 9.93
N PHE A 122 12.42 2.87 10.02
CA PHE A 122 11.46 3.07 8.95
C PHE A 122 11.35 4.55 8.56
N ILE A 123 11.15 5.43 9.53
CA ILE A 123 11.03 6.88 9.29
C ILE A 123 12.29 7.43 8.63
N GLY A 124 13.46 6.95 9.04
CA GLY A 124 14.76 7.37 8.48
C GLY A 124 14.99 6.95 7.01
N MET A 125 14.17 6.07 6.44
CA MET A 125 14.25 5.69 5.03
C MET A 125 13.63 6.73 4.08
N PHE A 126 12.87 7.70 4.61
CA PHE A 126 12.17 8.71 3.82
C PHE A 126 12.90 10.06 3.85
N GLY A 127 12.97 10.69 2.68
CA GLY A 127 13.46 12.05 2.49
C GLY A 127 12.35 13.02 2.11
N ALA A 128 12.73 14.09 1.39
CA ALA A 128 11.76 14.99 0.78
C ALA A 128 11.08 14.30 -0.41
N LEU A 129 9.77 14.44 -0.52
CA LEU A 129 8.96 13.85 -1.57
C LEU A 129 8.64 14.89 -2.63
N GLN A 130 8.63 14.48 -3.89
CA GLN A 130 8.29 15.33 -5.01
C GLN A 130 6.86 15.10 -5.49
N SER A 131 6.26 16.09 -6.13
CA SER A 131 5.00 15.89 -6.85
C SER A 131 5.19 14.85 -7.97
N GLY A 132 4.31 13.86 -8.05
CA GLY A 132 4.44 12.69 -8.93
C GLY A 132 5.38 11.61 -8.41
N GLY A 133 6.07 11.84 -7.28
CA GLY A 133 6.93 10.86 -6.64
C GLY A 133 6.14 9.66 -6.11
N VAL A 134 6.75 8.47 -6.17
CA VAL A 134 6.13 7.21 -5.74
C VAL A 134 6.98 6.56 -4.65
N GLU A 135 6.36 6.39 -3.50
CA GLU A 135 6.86 5.56 -2.40
C GLU A 135 6.13 4.22 -2.39
N MET A 136 6.84 3.13 -2.09
CA MET A 136 6.22 1.80 -1.97
C MET A 136 6.68 1.12 -0.68
N VAL A 137 5.76 0.38 -0.07
CA VAL A 137 6.04 -0.50 1.06
C VAL A 137 5.53 -1.89 0.70
N ARG A 138 6.44 -2.87 0.66
CA ARG A 138 6.16 -4.28 0.35
C ARG A 138 6.32 -5.15 1.56
N PHE A 139 5.41 -6.09 1.71
CA PHE A 139 5.46 -7.12 2.74
C PHE A 139 5.72 -8.46 2.06
N VAL A 140 6.89 -9.06 2.33
CA VAL A 140 7.31 -10.32 1.73
C VAL A 140 7.77 -11.26 2.84
N GLY A 141 7.04 -12.34 3.06
CA GLY A 141 7.24 -13.16 4.24
C GLY A 141 7.04 -12.33 5.51
N THR A 142 8.09 -12.22 6.34
CA THR A 142 8.07 -11.36 7.54
C THR A 142 8.73 -9.99 7.34
N ASP A 143 9.26 -9.72 6.14
CA ASP A 143 10.02 -8.52 5.87
C ASP A 143 9.12 -7.38 5.36
N THR A 144 9.39 -6.17 5.84
CA THR A 144 8.83 -4.92 5.33
C THR A 144 9.92 -4.19 4.55
N GLN A 145 9.76 -4.10 3.25
CA GLN A 145 10.68 -3.44 2.32
C GLN A 145 10.15 -2.06 1.94
N VAL A 146 10.99 -1.04 2.02
CA VAL A 146 10.65 0.35 1.66
C VAL A 146 11.39 0.76 0.40
N PHE A 147 10.65 1.30 -0.57
CA PHE A 147 11.20 1.79 -1.84
C PHE A 147 10.84 3.26 -2.05
N ASP A 148 11.82 4.03 -2.49
CA ASP A 148 11.67 5.41 -2.95
C ASP A 148 12.01 5.45 -4.45
N GLN A 149 11.07 5.90 -5.28
CA GLN A 149 11.22 5.98 -6.73
C GLN A 149 11.74 4.66 -7.36
N GLY A 150 11.25 3.52 -6.86
CA GLY A 150 11.67 2.19 -7.30
C GLY A 150 13.00 1.69 -6.72
N THR A 151 13.72 2.49 -5.94
CA THR A 151 14.97 2.09 -5.29
C THR A 151 14.71 1.60 -3.87
N LEU A 152 15.16 0.38 -3.54
CA LEU A 152 15.07 -0.16 -2.17
C LEU A 152 15.92 0.69 -1.21
N LYS A 153 15.28 1.25 -0.20
CA LYS A 153 15.90 2.09 0.85
C LYS A 153 16.32 1.28 2.06
N GLY A 154 15.56 0.23 2.37
CA GLY A 154 15.83 -0.64 3.50
C GLY A 154 14.76 -1.70 3.70
N THR A 155 15.03 -2.56 4.68
CA THR A 155 14.15 -3.67 5.08
C THR A 155 14.09 -3.73 6.60
N ILE A 156 12.89 -3.89 7.14
CA ILE A 156 12.64 -4.17 8.55
C ILE A 156 12.08 -5.57 8.64
N ALA A 157 12.74 -6.42 9.40
CA ALA A 157 12.31 -7.79 9.62
C ALA A 157 11.31 -7.88 10.78
N GLY A 158 10.42 -8.83 10.70
CA GLY A 158 9.49 -9.18 11.77
C GLY A 158 8.03 -8.85 11.44
N ARG A 159 7.18 -9.85 11.72
CA ARG A 159 5.73 -9.74 11.51
C ARG A 159 5.09 -8.64 12.37
N ASP A 160 5.66 -8.38 13.55
CA ASP A 160 5.16 -7.36 14.47
C ASP A 160 5.20 -5.96 13.86
N PHE A 161 6.28 -5.62 13.13
CA PHE A 161 6.35 -4.35 12.42
C PHE A 161 5.32 -4.26 11.29
N GLN A 162 5.13 -5.36 10.52
CA GLN A 162 4.10 -5.41 9.49
C GLN A 162 2.71 -5.13 10.07
N GLN A 163 2.36 -5.76 11.20
CA GLN A 163 1.09 -5.55 11.87
C GLN A 163 0.95 -4.12 12.38
N ALA A 164 2.00 -3.56 12.98
CA ALA A 164 2.00 -2.17 13.42
C ALA A 164 1.76 -1.21 12.25
N PHE A 165 2.45 -1.42 11.13
CA PHE A 165 2.26 -0.61 9.92
C PHE A 165 0.83 -0.76 9.36
N LEU A 166 0.36 -1.99 9.16
CA LEU A 166 -0.97 -2.26 8.59
C LEU A 166 -2.09 -1.69 9.47
N SER A 167 -1.92 -1.70 10.79
CA SER A 167 -2.88 -1.11 11.73
C SER A 167 -3.05 0.40 11.57
N MET A 168 -2.05 1.12 11.03
CA MET A 168 -2.19 2.55 10.75
C MET A 168 -3.25 2.83 9.66
N TRP A 169 -3.45 1.88 8.75
CA TRP A 169 -4.38 2.02 7.61
C TRP A 169 -5.70 1.33 7.87
N PHE A 170 -5.67 0.16 8.51
CA PHE A 170 -6.82 -0.74 8.62
C PHE A 170 -7.34 -0.90 10.05
N GLY A 171 -6.60 -0.43 11.07
CA GLY A 171 -6.96 -0.53 12.48
C GLY A 171 -8.17 0.30 12.87
N SER A 172 -8.46 0.32 14.16
CA SER A 172 -9.60 1.04 14.75
C SER A 172 -9.45 2.57 14.67
N ASN A 173 -8.21 3.07 14.61
CA ASN A 173 -7.90 4.50 14.45
C ASN A 173 -7.05 4.73 13.17
N PRO A 174 -7.64 4.58 11.98
CA PRO A 174 -6.88 4.65 10.72
C PRO A 174 -6.48 6.08 10.39
N VAL A 175 -5.48 6.22 9.52
CA VAL A 175 -5.04 7.51 8.97
C VAL A 175 -6.19 8.33 8.38
N SER A 176 -7.18 7.65 7.81
CA SER A 176 -8.42 8.21 7.30
C SER A 176 -9.45 7.08 7.15
N PRO A 177 -10.66 7.21 7.73
CA PRO A 177 -11.74 6.25 7.55
C PRO A 177 -12.13 6.05 6.08
N ASP A 178 -12.23 7.12 5.30
CA ASP A 178 -12.58 7.06 3.88
C ASP A 178 -11.50 6.32 3.08
N LEU A 179 -10.22 6.60 3.39
CA LEU A 179 -9.11 5.90 2.74
C LEU A 179 -9.08 4.42 3.13
N LYS A 180 -9.33 4.07 4.40
CA LYS A 180 -9.49 2.67 4.85
C LYS A 180 -10.55 1.96 4.02
N SER A 181 -11.74 2.55 3.89
CA SER A 181 -12.85 1.98 3.10
C SER A 181 -12.42 1.76 1.65
N ALA A 182 -11.83 2.78 1.02
CA ALA A 182 -11.37 2.69 -0.37
C ALA A 182 -10.29 1.62 -0.60
N LEU A 183 -9.32 1.48 0.34
CA LEU A 183 -8.26 0.47 0.25
C LEU A 183 -8.78 -0.96 0.44
N LEU A 184 -9.87 -1.14 1.20
CA LEU A 184 -10.58 -2.41 1.36
C LEU A 184 -11.54 -2.69 0.17
N GLY A 185 -11.63 -1.78 -0.80
CA GLY A 185 -12.50 -1.91 -1.97
C GLY A 185 -14.00 -1.93 -1.61
N ASN A 186 -14.37 -1.11 -0.62
CA ASN A 186 -15.75 -0.91 -0.15
C ASN A 186 -16.28 0.44 -0.63
#